data_a3084de3ecb8cdef73ab5d1cf3a07234
#
_entry.id   a3084de3ecb8cdef73ab5d1cf3a07234
#
_cell.length_a   1.000
_cell.length_b   1.000
_cell.length_c   1.000
_cell.angle_alpha   90.00
_cell.angle_beta   90.00
_cell.angle_gamma   90.00
#
_symmetry.space_group_name_H-M   'P 1'
#
loop_
_entity.id
_entity.type
_entity.pdbx_description
1 polymer ?
#
loop_
_entity_poly.entity_id
_entity_poly.type
_entity_poly.pdbx_seq_one_letter_code
_entity_poly.pdbx_strand_id
1 'polypeptide(L)'
;IVRKDGDQALNARTIAQMLNCSTQPIFSNFATMEQLRLAVVEKVDALCQDYMQREAASGEYPQYKAHGMAYIRFAKEQKELFRLLYMRDRSQEMIPKSSALTDKMEDLIYHDTGLVDGTAKLFHLEMWAYVHGIATMFATGFFDLDWTLVSQMLTDAYQGLRKRFEKEG
;
A
#
# COMPACT_ATOMS: atom_id res chain seq x y z
N ILE A 1 13.60 12.48 -5.52
CA ILE A 1 14.67 11.71 -4.84
C ILE A 1 14.16 10.31 -4.59
N VAL A 2 13.31 10.07 -3.60
CA VAL A 2 12.91 8.72 -3.15
C VAL A 2 12.43 7.81 -4.29
N ARG A 3 11.60 8.29 -5.19
CA ARG A 3 11.11 7.50 -6.34
C ARG A 3 12.22 6.91 -7.21
N LYS A 4 13.34 7.63 -7.34
CA LYS A 4 14.47 7.25 -8.20
C LYS A 4 15.56 6.52 -7.44
N ASP A 5 15.91 7.04 -6.27
CA ASP A 5 17.16 6.69 -5.58
C ASP A 5 16.92 6.02 -4.21
N GLY A 6 15.65 5.81 -3.83
CA GLY A 6 15.25 5.20 -2.56
C GLY A 6 15.30 6.15 -1.36
N ASP A 7 14.83 5.65 -0.21
CA ASP A 7 14.75 6.44 1.04
C ASP A 7 16.13 6.87 1.57
N GLN A 8 17.16 6.05 1.38
CA GLN A 8 18.52 6.36 1.86
C GLN A 8 19.12 7.60 1.19
N ALA A 9 18.66 7.95 -0.02
CA ALA A 9 19.09 9.17 -0.72
C ALA A 9 18.43 10.44 -0.16
N LEU A 10 17.40 10.31 0.68
CA LEU A 10 16.67 11.42 1.27
C LEU A 10 17.46 12.04 2.44
N ASN A 11 18.30 13.02 2.12
CA ASN A 11 19.06 13.80 3.11
C ASN A 11 19.15 15.27 2.71
N ALA A 12 19.49 16.14 3.66
CA ALA A 12 19.50 17.60 3.45
C ALA A 12 20.43 18.03 2.31
N ARG A 13 21.58 17.36 2.15
CA ARG A 13 22.55 17.70 1.10
C ARG A 13 21.98 17.38 -0.29
N THR A 14 21.42 16.19 -0.46
CA THR A 14 20.82 15.76 -1.74
C THR A 14 19.65 16.65 -2.13
N ILE A 15 18.80 17.03 -1.14
CA ILE A 15 17.68 17.95 -1.37
C ILE A 15 18.19 19.33 -1.77
N ALA A 16 19.15 19.86 -1.06
CA ALA A 16 19.74 21.19 -1.33
C ALA A 16 20.37 21.23 -2.74
N GLN A 17 21.09 20.17 -3.13
CA GLN A 17 21.65 20.06 -4.47
C GLN A 17 20.54 20.07 -5.55
N MET A 18 19.48 19.28 -5.36
CA MET A 18 18.38 19.21 -6.33
C MET A 18 17.63 20.53 -6.46
N LEU A 19 17.50 21.29 -5.37
CA LEU A 19 16.85 22.60 -5.33
C LEU A 19 17.81 23.76 -5.66
N ASN A 20 19.07 23.46 -5.92
CA ASN A 20 20.13 24.44 -6.16
C ASN A 20 20.18 25.54 -5.06
N CYS A 21 20.15 25.13 -3.80
CA CYS A 21 20.18 26.03 -2.65
C CYS A 21 21.09 25.49 -1.52
N SER A 22 21.24 26.22 -0.42
CA SER A 22 21.87 25.72 0.79
C SER A 22 20.94 24.79 1.57
N THR A 23 21.45 24.12 2.60
CA THR A 23 20.62 23.30 3.52
C THR A 23 19.78 24.13 4.49
N GLN A 24 20.04 25.40 4.62
CA GLN A 24 19.35 26.29 5.57
C GLN A 24 17.84 26.36 5.36
N PRO A 25 17.29 26.52 4.13
CA PRO A 25 15.85 26.53 3.91
C PRO A 25 15.17 25.22 4.36
N ILE A 26 15.87 24.08 4.27
CA ILE A 26 15.34 22.78 4.71
C ILE A 26 15.13 22.82 6.23
N PHE A 27 16.13 23.20 6.98
CA PHE A 27 16.07 23.28 8.45
C PHE A 27 15.27 24.48 8.98
N SER A 28 14.95 25.46 8.14
CA SER A 28 13.98 26.51 8.47
C SER A 28 12.52 26.00 8.43
N ASN A 29 12.25 24.96 7.63
CA ASN A 29 10.91 24.37 7.49
C ASN A 29 10.72 23.09 8.29
N PHE A 30 11.79 22.33 8.53
CA PHE A 30 11.78 21.07 9.28
C PHE A 30 12.85 21.11 10.34
N ALA A 31 12.47 21.05 11.61
CA ALA A 31 13.44 21.11 12.71
C ALA A 31 14.44 19.92 12.68
N THR A 32 14.03 18.78 12.13
CA THR A 32 14.86 17.57 11.99
C THR A 32 14.64 16.87 10.66
N MET A 33 15.60 16.05 10.24
CA MET A 33 15.44 15.17 9.08
C MET A 33 14.32 14.16 9.29
N GLU A 34 14.02 13.77 10.50
CA GLU A 34 12.91 12.86 10.80
C GLU A 34 11.56 13.51 10.52
N GLN A 35 11.34 14.76 10.90
CA GLN A 35 10.14 15.50 10.53
C GLN A 35 9.96 15.61 9.01
N LEU A 36 11.06 15.86 8.28
CA LEU A 36 11.02 15.88 6.82
C LEU A 36 10.66 14.49 6.25
N ARG A 37 11.24 13.41 6.80
CA ARG A 37 10.90 12.05 6.39
C ARG A 37 9.42 11.73 6.60
N LEU A 38 8.85 12.07 7.75
CA LEU A 38 7.43 11.89 8.03
C LEU A 38 6.55 12.63 7.02
N ALA A 39 6.86 13.89 6.72
CA ALA A 39 6.13 14.66 5.70
C ALA A 39 6.23 14.03 4.30
N VAL A 40 7.38 13.45 3.95
CA VAL A 40 7.54 12.70 2.69
C VAL A 40 6.70 11.43 2.71
N VAL A 41 6.68 10.67 3.81
CA VAL A 41 5.85 9.47 3.96
C VAL A 41 4.37 9.80 3.79
N GLU A 42 3.87 10.84 4.46
CA GLU A 42 2.47 11.30 4.32
C GLU A 42 2.14 11.67 2.86
N LYS A 43 3.05 12.36 2.18
CA LYS A 43 2.86 12.70 0.76
C LYS A 43 2.85 11.48 -0.13
N VAL A 44 3.72 10.52 0.11
CA VAL A 44 3.78 9.26 -0.65
C VAL A 44 2.55 8.40 -0.37
N ASP A 45 2.06 8.37 0.87
CA ASP A 45 0.82 7.66 1.21
C ASP A 45 -0.37 8.25 0.43
N ALA A 46 -0.53 9.57 0.41
CA ALA A 46 -1.56 10.23 -0.37
C ALA A 46 -1.46 9.92 -1.88
N LEU A 47 -0.24 9.86 -2.44
CA LEU A 47 -0.01 9.47 -3.83
C LEU A 47 -0.39 8.01 -4.09
N CYS A 48 -0.10 7.11 -3.14
CA CYS A 48 -0.46 5.70 -3.23
C CYS A 48 -1.98 5.52 -3.20
N GLN A 49 -2.67 6.22 -2.31
CA GLN A 49 -4.13 6.16 -2.22
C GLN A 49 -4.81 6.70 -3.49
N ASP A 50 -4.36 7.83 -4.02
CA ASP A 50 -4.86 8.38 -5.28
C ASP A 50 -4.61 7.41 -6.47
N TYR A 51 -3.44 6.79 -6.52
CA TYR A 51 -3.14 5.76 -7.51
C TYR A 51 -4.12 4.59 -7.40
N MET A 52 -4.29 4.03 -6.20
CA MET A 52 -5.20 2.90 -5.98
C MET A 52 -6.65 3.24 -6.33
N GLN A 53 -7.12 4.43 -5.99
CA GLN A 53 -8.48 4.86 -6.32
C GLN A 53 -8.71 4.97 -7.82
N ARG A 54 -7.76 5.55 -8.56
CA ARG A 54 -7.85 5.67 -10.03
C ARG A 54 -7.83 4.32 -10.72
N GLU A 55 -6.93 3.44 -10.32
CA GLU A 55 -6.83 2.08 -10.89
C GLU A 55 -8.09 1.25 -10.57
N ALA A 56 -8.60 1.31 -9.33
CA ALA A 56 -9.80 0.61 -8.94
C ALA A 56 -11.06 1.14 -9.64
N ALA A 57 -11.07 2.39 -10.08
CA ALA A 57 -12.18 3.00 -10.80
C ALA A 57 -12.23 2.59 -12.30
N SER A 58 -11.23 1.87 -12.80
CA SER A 58 -11.16 1.44 -14.22
C SER A 58 -12.30 0.50 -14.63
N GLY A 59 -12.93 -0.18 -13.68
CA GLY A 59 -14.02 -1.13 -13.93
C GLY A 59 -13.58 -2.49 -14.48
N GLU A 60 -12.28 -2.75 -14.57
CA GLU A 60 -11.73 -4.02 -15.07
C GLU A 60 -12.07 -5.22 -14.16
N TYR A 61 -12.17 -4.98 -12.86
CA TYR A 61 -12.44 -6.00 -11.83
C TYR A 61 -13.55 -5.56 -10.85
N PRO A 62 -14.18 -6.51 -10.15
CA PRO A 62 -14.99 -6.17 -8.97
C PRO A 62 -14.21 -5.30 -7.98
N GLN A 63 -14.88 -4.37 -7.33
CA GLN A 63 -14.27 -3.28 -6.53
C GLN A 63 -13.21 -3.79 -5.54
N TYR A 64 -13.52 -4.83 -4.76
CA TYR A 64 -12.57 -5.36 -3.77
C TYR A 64 -11.30 -5.91 -4.45
N LYS A 65 -11.45 -6.72 -5.51
CA LYS A 65 -10.33 -7.24 -6.30
C LYS A 65 -9.54 -6.12 -6.97
N ALA A 66 -10.22 -5.10 -7.50
CA ALA A 66 -9.60 -3.95 -8.16
C ALA A 66 -8.61 -3.23 -7.24
N HIS A 67 -8.95 -3.05 -5.95
CA HIS A 67 -8.03 -2.48 -4.97
C HIS A 67 -6.79 -3.36 -4.73
N GLY A 68 -6.96 -4.68 -4.66
CA GLY A 68 -5.83 -5.62 -4.53
C GLY A 68 -4.91 -5.59 -5.75
N MET A 69 -5.48 -5.59 -6.96
CA MET A 69 -4.70 -5.46 -8.21
C MET A 69 -3.96 -4.13 -8.28
N ALA A 70 -4.63 -3.02 -7.93
CA ALA A 70 -4.01 -1.69 -7.89
C ALA A 70 -2.84 -1.61 -6.90
N TYR A 71 -2.99 -2.21 -5.72
CA TYR A 71 -1.93 -2.29 -4.72
C TYR A 71 -0.68 -3.02 -5.25
N ILE A 72 -0.87 -4.16 -5.92
CA ILE A 72 0.23 -4.93 -6.50
C ILE A 72 0.86 -4.17 -7.68
N ARG A 73 0.07 -3.51 -8.52
CA ARG A 73 0.58 -2.65 -9.61
C ARG A 73 1.43 -1.51 -9.06
N PHE A 74 0.97 -0.84 -8.01
CA PHE A 74 1.75 0.21 -7.35
C PHE A 74 3.11 -0.31 -6.86
N ALA A 75 3.15 -1.49 -6.25
CA ALA A 75 4.39 -2.11 -5.80
C ALA A 75 5.35 -2.43 -6.95
N LYS A 76 4.84 -2.84 -8.11
CA LYS A 76 5.66 -3.11 -9.31
C LYS A 76 6.18 -1.83 -9.95
N GLU A 77 5.32 -0.82 -10.12
CA GLU A 77 5.64 0.41 -10.86
C GLU A 77 6.37 1.45 -10.02
N GLN A 78 6.12 1.47 -8.72
CA GLN A 78 6.62 2.47 -7.77
C GLN A 78 7.40 1.81 -6.63
N LYS A 79 8.34 0.91 -6.97
CA LYS A 79 9.06 0.05 -6.01
C LYS A 79 9.61 0.80 -4.80
N GLU A 80 10.32 1.91 -5.03
CA GLU A 80 10.94 2.66 -3.94
C GLU A 80 9.92 3.40 -3.07
N LEU A 81 8.80 3.86 -3.64
CA LEU A 81 7.71 4.43 -2.86
C LEU A 81 6.98 3.36 -2.04
N PHE A 82 6.76 2.18 -2.63
CA PHE A 82 6.18 1.04 -1.92
C PHE A 82 7.07 0.60 -0.74
N ARG A 83 8.39 0.50 -0.96
CA ARG A 83 9.36 0.17 0.10
C ARG A 83 9.32 1.20 1.23
N LEU A 84 9.30 2.49 0.91
CA LEU A 84 9.19 3.56 1.89
C LEU A 84 7.92 3.43 2.75
N LEU A 85 6.77 3.07 2.17
CA LEU A 85 5.51 2.96 2.90
C LEU A 85 5.42 1.68 3.75
N TYR A 86 5.82 0.55 3.19
CA TYR A 86 5.43 -0.77 3.71
C TYR A 86 6.58 -1.67 4.14
N MET A 87 7.85 -1.35 3.79
CA MET A 87 9.00 -2.21 4.05
C MET A 87 10.04 -1.57 4.98
N ARG A 88 9.68 -0.53 5.71
CA ARG A 88 10.50 0.11 6.73
C ARG A 88 10.08 -0.30 8.14
N ASP A 89 10.96 -0.12 9.11
CA ASP A 89 10.59 -0.29 10.52
C ASP A 89 9.56 0.78 10.94
N ARG A 90 8.44 0.32 11.45
CA ARG A 90 7.32 1.14 11.93
C ARG A 90 7.01 0.89 13.41
N SER A 91 7.91 0.22 14.12
CA SER A 91 7.68 -0.18 15.53
C SER A 91 7.46 1.00 16.47
N GLN A 92 7.96 2.18 16.11
CA GLN A 92 7.81 3.42 16.87
C GLN A 92 6.63 4.30 16.41
N GLU A 93 5.90 3.89 15.38
CA GLU A 93 4.76 4.63 14.88
C GLU A 93 3.47 4.21 15.58
N MET A 94 2.65 5.19 15.95
CA MET A 94 1.28 4.90 16.35
C MET A 94 0.48 4.52 15.10
N ILE A 95 0.21 3.23 14.93
CA ILE A 95 -0.66 2.75 13.85
C ILE A 95 -2.09 3.18 14.19
N PRO A 96 -2.79 3.91 13.33
CA PRO A 96 -4.19 4.22 13.53
C PRO A 96 -4.98 2.92 13.71
N LYS A 97 -5.89 2.86 14.68
CA LYS A 97 -6.71 1.66 14.97
C LYS A 97 -7.61 1.27 13.78
N SER A 98 -7.97 2.22 12.97
CA SER A 98 -8.69 2.06 11.71
C SER A 98 -8.27 3.16 10.75
N SER A 99 -8.33 2.88 9.45
CA SER A 99 -8.19 3.88 8.40
C SER A 99 -9.46 3.90 7.56
N ALA A 100 -9.79 5.04 6.96
CA ALA A 100 -10.94 5.15 6.06
C ALA A 100 -10.88 4.13 4.89
N LEU A 101 -9.68 3.70 4.51
CA LEU A 101 -9.50 2.64 3.51
C LEU A 101 -9.89 1.26 4.07
N THR A 102 -9.51 0.96 5.32
CA THR A 102 -9.88 -0.30 5.98
C THR A 102 -11.39 -0.41 6.13
N ASP A 103 -12.05 0.65 6.61
CA ASP A 103 -13.50 0.71 6.77
C ASP A 103 -14.20 0.49 5.42
N LYS A 104 -13.73 1.15 4.35
CA LYS A 104 -14.24 0.94 3.00
C LYS A 104 -14.07 -0.49 2.50
N MET A 105 -12.96 -1.15 2.81
CA MET A 105 -12.73 -2.55 2.42
C MET A 105 -13.65 -3.50 3.19
N GLU A 106 -13.88 -3.25 4.47
CA GLU A 106 -14.85 -4.02 5.27
C GLU A 106 -16.27 -3.87 4.73
N ASP A 107 -16.68 -2.66 4.33
CA ASP A 107 -17.97 -2.42 3.67
C ASP A 107 -18.12 -3.21 2.36
N LEU A 108 -17.08 -3.24 1.52
CA LEU A 108 -17.10 -4.03 0.28
C LEU A 108 -17.22 -5.53 0.55
N ILE A 109 -16.56 -6.03 1.59
CA ILE A 109 -16.66 -7.43 2.02
C ILE A 109 -18.07 -7.72 2.51
N TYR A 110 -18.63 -6.85 3.36
CA TYR A 110 -20.01 -6.99 3.84
C TYR A 110 -21.01 -7.11 2.68
N HIS A 111 -20.93 -6.19 1.72
CA HIS A 111 -21.84 -6.20 0.56
C HIS A 111 -21.72 -7.44 -0.30
N ASP A 112 -20.53 -8.02 -0.41
CA ASP A 112 -20.27 -9.18 -1.28
C ASP A 112 -20.47 -10.53 -0.57
N THR A 113 -20.23 -10.61 0.73
CA THR A 113 -20.23 -11.87 1.49
C THR A 113 -21.26 -11.93 2.62
N GLY A 114 -21.78 -10.80 3.08
CA GLY A 114 -22.61 -10.70 4.29
C GLY A 114 -21.83 -10.83 5.60
N LEU A 115 -20.49 -10.96 5.56
CA LEU A 115 -19.68 -11.02 6.78
C LEU A 115 -19.67 -9.69 7.50
N VAL A 116 -19.76 -9.73 8.84
CA VAL A 116 -19.82 -8.55 9.70
C VAL A 116 -18.77 -8.57 10.79
N ASP A 117 -18.48 -7.41 11.37
CA ASP A 117 -17.66 -7.24 12.56
C ASP A 117 -16.27 -7.92 12.45
N GLY A 118 -15.91 -8.71 13.45
CA GLY A 118 -14.62 -9.39 13.51
C GLY A 118 -14.35 -10.35 12.35
N THR A 119 -15.38 -10.95 11.77
CA THR A 119 -15.24 -11.89 10.64
C THR A 119 -14.88 -11.15 9.33
N ALA A 120 -15.52 -10.02 9.04
CA ALA A 120 -15.16 -9.19 7.88
C ALA A 120 -13.73 -8.67 8.01
N LYS A 121 -13.36 -8.23 9.21
CA LYS A 121 -11.99 -7.75 9.49
C LYS A 121 -10.94 -8.86 9.34
N LEU A 122 -11.21 -10.06 9.85
CA LEU A 122 -10.31 -11.20 9.70
C LEU A 122 -10.16 -11.60 8.23
N PHE A 123 -11.27 -11.67 7.49
CA PHE A 123 -11.28 -11.92 6.06
C PHE A 123 -10.40 -10.90 5.30
N HIS A 124 -10.59 -9.60 5.61
CA HIS A 124 -9.78 -8.55 5.01
C HIS A 124 -8.29 -8.70 5.34
N LEU A 125 -7.95 -8.99 6.59
CA LEU A 125 -6.56 -9.15 7.03
C LEU A 125 -5.88 -10.32 6.32
N GLU A 126 -6.54 -11.47 6.18
CA GLU A 126 -6.02 -12.64 5.47
C GLU A 126 -5.80 -12.33 3.97
N MET A 127 -6.78 -11.68 3.32
CA MET A 127 -6.63 -11.24 1.94
C MET A 127 -5.53 -10.20 1.77
N TRP A 128 -5.45 -9.23 2.70
CA TRP A 128 -4.39 -8.22 2.67
C TRP A 128 -3.00 -8.84 2.79
N ALA A 129 -2.81 -9.79 3.72
CA ALA A 129 -1.54 -10.50 3.87
C ALA A 129 -1.13 -11.23 2.58
N TYR A 130 -2.09 -11.85 1.89
CA TYR A 130 -1.86 -12.52 0.62
C TYR A 130 -1.46 -11.52 -0.50
N VAL A 131 -2.23 -10.44 -0.65
CA VAL A 131 -1.96 -9.36 -1.62
C VAL A 131 -0.61 -8.69 -1.33
N HIS A 132 -0.32 -8.42 -0.05
CA HIS A 132 0.95 -7.82 0.37
C HIS A 132 2.15 -8.73 0.07
N GLY A 133 2.00 -10.04 0.26
CA GLY A 133 3.03 -11.01 -0.12
C GLY A 133 3.38 -10.93 -1.61
N ILE A 134 2.37 -10.92 -2.49
CA ILE A 134 2.58 -10.77 -3.93
C ILE A 134 3.23 -9.41 -4.25
N ALA A 135 2.71 -8.32 -3.67
CA ALA A 135 3.24 -6.98 -3.87
C ALA A 135 4.73 -6.88 -3.46
N THR A 136 5.10 -7.50 -2.34
CA THR A 136 6.49 -7.58 -1.87
C THR A 136 7.40 -8.32 -2.86
N MET A 137 6.93 -9.40 -3.48
CA MET A 137 7.68 -10.13 -4.51
C MET A 137 8.00 -9.23 -5.71
N PHE A 138 7.04 -8.40 -6.16
CA PHE A 138 7.28 -7.43 -7.21
C PHE A 138 8.23 -6.30 -6.78
N ALA A 139 8.02 -5.73 -5.59
CA ALA A 139 8.84 -4.64 -5.09
C ALA A 139 10.30 -5.04 -4.88
N THR A 140 10.55 -6.29 -4.50
CA THR A 140 11.92 -6.83 -4.31
C THR A 140 12.53 -7.37 -5.60
N GLY A 141 11.75 -7.53 -6.66
CA GLY A 141 12.20 -8.17 -7.90
C GLY A 141 12.41 -9.69 -7.75
N PHE A 142 11.83 -10.30 -6.70
CA PHE A 142 11.92 -11.75 -6.48
C PHE A 142 11.15 -12.54 -7.54
N PHE A 143 9.97 -12.06 -7.93
CA PHE A 143 9.19 -12.56 -9.07
C PHE A 143 8.68 -11.41 -9.92
N ASP A 144 8.54 -11.65 -11.21
CA ASP A 144 7.79 -10.84 -12.17
C ASP A 144 6.69 -11.72 -12.79
N LEU A 145 5.57 -11.82 -12.07
CA LEU A 145 4.46 -12.67 -12.46
C LEU A 145 3.60 -12.01 -13.55
N ASP A 146 3.04 -12.82 -14.43
CA ASP A 146 2.02 -12.38 -15.39
C ASP A 146 0.75 -11.88 -14.68
N TRP A 147 0.13 -10.82 -15.22
CA TRP A 147 -1.06 -10.20 -14.62
C TRP A 147 -2.29 -11.12 -14.61
N THR A 148 -2.41 -12.00 -15.61
CA THR A 148 -3.47 -12.99 -15.64
C THR A 148 -3.33 -13.97 -14.49
N LEU A 149 -2.10 -14.42 -14.22
CA LEU A 149 -1.80 -15.28 -13.09
C LEU A 149 -2.06 -14.58 -11.76
N VAL A 150 -1.61 -13.34 -11.59
CA VAL A 150 -1.88 -12.54 -10.38
C VAL A 150 -3.39 -12.40 -10.15
N SER A 151 -4.13 -12.06 -11.20
CA SER A 151 -5.60 -11.96 -11.16
C SER A 151 -6.26 -13.27 -10.75
N GLN A 152 -5.79 -14.42 -11.28
CA GLN A 152 -6.29 -15.74 -10.91
C GLN A 152 -5.96 -16.06 -9.44
N MET A 153 -4.74 -15.83 -9.00
CA MET A 153 -4.31 -16.06 -7.62
C MET A 153 -5.18 -15.29 -6.61
N LEU A 154 -5.51 -14.03 -6.90
CA LEU A 154 -6.39 -13.24 -6.03
C LEU A 154 -7.82 -13.82 -6.00
N THR A 155 -8.32 -14.28 -7.16
CA THR A 155 -9.65 -14.91 -7.25
C THR A 155 -9.70 -16.19 -6.43
N ASP A 156 -8.70 -17.06 -6.58
CA ASP A 156 -8.64 -18.35 -5.89
C ASP A 156 -8.53 -18.18 -4.37
N ALA A 157 -7.67 -17.25 -3.91
CA ALA A 157 -7.54 -16.93 -2.50
C ALA A 157 -8.88 -16.39 -1.93
N TYR A 158 -9.50 -15.43 -2.61
CA TYR A 158 -10.79 -14.87 -2.20
C TYR A 158 -11.88 -15.94 -2.10
N GLN A 159 -12.03 -16.76 -3.13
CA GLN A 159 -13.05 -17.83 -3.16
C GLN A 159 -12.78 -18.91 -2.10
N GLY A 160 -11.53 -19.25 -1.88
CA GLY A 160 -11.12 -20.21 -0.84
C GLY A 160 -11.49 -19.72 0.56
N LEU A 161 -11.16 -18.47 0.87
CA LEU A 161 -11.52 -17.84 2.14
C LEU A 161 -13.04 -17.71 2.30
N ARG A 162 -13.74 -17.22 1.27
CA ARG A 162 -15.20 -17.09 1.30
C ARG A 162 -15.87 -18.42 1.66
N LYS A 163 -15.51 -19.53 1.00
CA LYS A 163 -16.05 -20.86 1.30
C LYS A 163 -15.79 -21.32 2.73
N ARG A 164 -14.65 -20.94 3.32
CA ARG A 164 -14.35 -21.25 4.73
C ARG A 164 -15.33 -20.53 5.64
N PHE A 165 -15.49 -19.22 5.48
CA PHE A 165 -16.35 -18.41 6.33
C PHE A 165 -17.85 -18.76 6.17
N GLU A 166 -18.30 -19.16 4.98
CA GLU A 166 -19.67 -19.64 4.74
C GLU A 166 -20.00 -20.97 5.45
N LYS A 167 -18.98 -21.79 5.78
CA LYS A 167 -19.17 -23.08 6.48
C LYS A 167 -19.13 -22.94 8.01
N GLU A 168 -18.55 -21.86 8.51
CA GLU A 168 -18.38 -21.61 9.95
C GLU A 168 -19.54 -20.76 10.54
N GLY A 169 -20.42 -20.20 9.70
CA GLY A 169 -21.63 -19.45 10.07
C GLY A 169 -22.89 -20.28 9.86
#